data_ef5160d3d361d0ff2f907f6bd7445aaa
#
_entry.id   ef5160d3d361d0ff2f907f6bd7445aaa
#
_cell.length_a   1.000
_cell.length_b   1.000
_cell.length_c   1.000
_cell.angle_alpha   90.00
_cell.angle_beta   90.00
_cell.angle_gamma   90.00
#
_symmetry.space_group_name_H-M   'P 1'
#
loop_
_entity.id
_entity.type
_entity.pdbx_description
1 polymer ?
#
loop_
_entity_poly.entity_id
_entity_poly.type
_entity_poly.pdbx_seq_one_letter_code
_entity_poly.pdbx_strand_id
1 'polypeptide(L)'
;MCIRDRDIFSLSQESLWLITVVYDLGLALLLYRFFGKYGLYVAVVLGIVLGNLQGGKVSELIIFGSAYKVSMGAILYSGIYFSTDLLNEKYGKTEANRAVNLGFFANIAVLLTLLLSLLFKPSDLTGSALEVHNALSVIASYSPAFIIGSLTAYFISQKFDVWFFNYLKTLTQGKYLWLRNNLSTIISQLIDTFIYTFTWVIATDLSIYDAFYIALSKYIFKIFIALIDTVFIYGVRNLNPLVKNDE
;
A
#
# COMPACT_ATOMS: atom_id res chain seq x y z
N MET A 1 -20.11 -18.81 12.19
CA MET A 1 -21.15 -18.06 11.45
C MET A 1 -20.45 -17.41 10.26
N CYS A 2 -20.53 -18.05 9.10
CA CYS A 2 -19.79 -17.64 7.90
C CYS A 2 -20.43 -16.38 7.33
N ILE A 3 -19.62 -15.33 7.08
CA ILE A 3 -20.06 -14.07 6.47
C ILE A 3 -20.52 -14.29 5.00
N ARG A 4 -20.56 -15.55 4.56
CA ARG A 4 -20.70 -15.97 3.15
C ARG A 4 -22.08 -15.74 2.53
N ASP A 5 -23.13 -15.49 3.31
CA ASP A 5 -24.52 -15.47 2.83
C ASP A 5 -25.33 -14.23 3.25
N ARG A 6 -24.66 -13.10 3.50
CA ARG A 6 -25.41 -11.85 3.63
C ARG A 6 -25.06 -10.92 2.48
N ASP A 7 -26.02 -10.76 1.59
CA ASP A 7 -26.18 -9.57 0.75
C ASP A 7 -26.41 -8.34 1.65
N ILE A 8 -25.49 -8.09 2.61
CA ILE A 8 -25.64 -7.00 3.59
C ILE A 8 -25.49 -5.65 2.89
N PHE A 9 -24.79 -5.59 1.75
CA PHE A 9 -24.72 -4.41 0.90
C PHE A 9 -24.64 -4.87 -0.57
N SER A 10 -25.67 -4.61 -1.34
CA SER A 10 -25.66 -4.70 -2.81
C SER A 10 -24.84 -3.58 -3.45
N LEU A 11 -23.67 -3.27 -2.85
CA LEU A 11 -22.75 -2.26 -3.36
C LEU A 11 -21.96 -2.81 -4.53
N SER A 12 -21.83 -2.02 -5.59
CA SER A 12 -20.97 -2.38 -6.71
C SER A 12 -19.49 -2.49 -6.27
N GLN A 13 -18.69 -3.27 -7.00
CA GLN A 13 -17.26 -3.42 -6.70
C GLN A 13 -16.51 -2.08 -6.76
N GLU A 14 -16.93 -1.17 -7.64
CA GLU A 14 -16.39 0.17 -7.78
C GLU A 14 -16.69 1.03 -6.54
N SER A 15 -17.92 0.92 -6.00
CA SER A 15 -18.29 1.61 -4.77
C SER A 15 -17.50 1.10 -3.57
N LEU A 16 -17.33 -0.21 -3.45
CA LEU A 16 -16.51 -0.83 -2.41
C LEU A 16 -15.03 -0.41 -2.52
N TRP A 17 -14.50 -0.34 -3.74
CA TRP A 17 -13.16 0.15 -4.00
C TRP A 17 -12.99 1.59 -3.51
N LEU A 18 -13.90 2.49 -3.89
CA LEU A 18 -13.84 3.89 -3.48
C LEU A 18 -13.96 4.04 -1.94
N ILE A 19 -14.88 3.30 -1.33
CA ILE A 19 -15.04 3.29 0.14
C ILE A 19 -13.73 2.83 0.80
N THR A 20 -13.07 1.81 0.26
CA THR A 20 -11.81 1.31 0.82
C THR A 20 -10.68 2.34 0.69
N VAL A 21 -10.57 3.06 -0.43
CA VAL A 21 -9.59 4.15 -0.61
C VAL A 21 -9.85 5.26 0.42
N VAL A 22 -11.11 5.71 0.53
CA VAL A 22 -11.50 6.78 1.49
C VAL A 22 -11.26 6.33 2.94
N TYR A 23 -11.54 5.06 3.24
CA TYR A 23 -11.27 4.48 4.57
C TYR A 23 -9.76 4.48 4.88
N ASP A 24 -8.92 4.04 3.95
CA ASP A 24 -7.47 3.95 4.14
C ASP A 24 -6.84 5.33 4.37
N LEU A 25 -7.17 6.30 3.50
CA LEU A 25 -6.72 7.69 3.65
C LEU A 25 -7.30 8.34 4.92
N GLY A 26 -8.57 8.08 5.22
CA GLY A 26 -9.24 8.57 6.43
C GLY A 26 -8.61 8.01 7.71
N LEU A 27 -8.24 6.71 7.71
CA LEU A 27 -7.54 6.08 8.83
C LEU A 27 -6.17 6.73 9.05
N ALA A 28 -5.39 6.95 8.00
CA ALA A 28 -4.09 7.62 8.09
C ALA A 28 -4.24 9.04 8.66
N LEU A 29 -5.28 9.77 8.23
CA LEU A 29 -5.62 11.10 8.74
C LEU A 29 -6.01 11.07 10.23
N LEU A 30 -6.85 10.12 10.65
CA LEU A 30 -7.24 9.95 12.05
C LEU A 30 -6.02 9.62 12.93
N LEU A 31 -5.18 8.69 12.48
CA LEU A 31 -3.94 8.35 13.17
C LEU A 31 -3.03 9.58 13.29
N TYR A 32 -2.88 10.36 12.23
CA TYR A 32 -2.16 11.63 12.29
C TYR A 32 -2.79 12.60 13.29
N ARG A 33 -4.12 12.77 13.27
CA ARG A 33 -4.83 13.69 14.14
C ARG A 33 -4.63 13.37 15.61
N PHE A 34 -4.69 12.09 15.99
CA PHE A 34 -4.58 11.64 17.37
C PHE A 34 -3.14 11.44 17.86
N PHE A 35 -2.22 11.02 16.98
CA PHE A 35 -0.88 10.59 17.37
C PHE A 35 0.27 11.32 16.64
N GLY A 36 -0.03 12.33 15.83
CA GLY A 36 0.97 13.11 15.11
C GLY A 36 1.84 12.26 14.18
N LYS A 37 3.15 12.52 14.18
CA LYS A 37 4.10 11.78 13.34
C LYS A 37 4.12 10.28 13.61
N TYR A 38 3.92 9.85 14.85
CA TYR A 38 3.88 8.44 15.23
C TYR A 38 2.66 7.73 14.62
N GLY A 39 1.52 8.44 14.53
CA GLY A 39 0.34 7.94 13.83
C GLY A 39 0.60 7.67 12.35
N LEU A 40 1.36 8.52 11.68
CA LEU A 40 1.77 8.31 10.29
C LEU A 40 2.73 7.12 10.13
N TYR A 41 3.63 6.90 11.09
CA TYR A 41 4.46 5.68 11.12
C TYR A 41 3.62 4.41 11.22
N VAL A 42 2.61 4.43 12.11
CA VAL A 42 1.67 3.31 12.26
C VAL A 42 0.88 3.10 10.97
N ALA A 43 0.42 4.17 10.31
CA ALA A 43 -0.29 4.08 9.03
C ALA A 43 0.57 3.42 7.94
N VAL A 44 1.86 3.78 7.82
CA VAL A 44 2.80 3.15 6.87
C VAL A 44 2.98 1.67 7.19
N VAL A 45 3.18 1.32 8.46
CA VAL A 45 3.36 -0.09 8.88
C VAL A 45 2.09 -0.91 8.63
N LEU A 46 0.91 -0.39 8.99
CA LEU A 46 -0.37 -1.06 8.73
C LEU A 46 -0.61 -1.22 7.23
N GLY A 47 -0.39 -0.17 6.45
CA GLY A 47 -0.58 -0.19 5.01
C GLY A 47 0.27 -1.25 4.32
N ILE A 48 1.57 -1.35 4.64
CA ILE A 48 2.44 -2.35 4.01
C ILE A 48 2.10 -3.77 4.44
N VAL A 49 1.81 -3.99 5.72
CA VAL A 49 1.45 -5.32 6.24
C VAL A 49 0.12 -5.80 5.66
N LEU A 50 -0.93 -4.99 5.79
CA LEU A 50 -2.26 -5.34 5.28
C LEU A 50 -2.27 -5.42 3.75
N GLY A 51 -1.53 -4.54 3.07
CA GLY A 51 -1.38 -4.55 1.62
C GLY A 51 -0.77 -5.85 1.11
N ASN A 52 0.26 -6.36 1.79
CA ASN A 52 0.88 -7.64 1.41
C ASN A 52 -0.02 -8.84 1.76
N LEU A 53 -0.69 -8.84 2.91
CA LEU A 53 -1.65 -9.91 3.26
C LEU A 53 -2.81 -10.00 2.26
N GLN A 54 -3.23 -8.88 1.69
CA GLN A 54 -4.33 -8.83 0.72
C GLN A 54 -3.86 -8.77 -0.75
N GLY A 55 -2.56 -8.80 -0.98
CA GLY A 55 -1.97 -8.65 -2.31
C GLY A 55 -2.46 -9.67 -3.33
N GLY A 56 -2.72 -10.91 -2.89
CA GLY A 56 -3.26 -11.99 -3.71
C GLY A 56 -4.76 -11.91 -3.99
N LYS A 57 -5.51 -11.08 -3.25
CA LYS A 57 -6.94 -10.88 -3.49
C LYS A 57 -7.12 -9.89 -4.65
N VAL A 58 -7.53 -10.42 -5.79
CA VAL A 58 -7.80 -9.64 -7.01
C VAL A 58 -9.30 -9.55 -7.23
N SER A 59 -9.81 -8.35 -7.46
CA SER A 59 -11.20 -8.08 -7.85
C SER A 59 -11.24 -7.48 -9.25
N GLU A 60 -12.38 -7.62 -9.92
CA GLU A 60 -12.62 -7.02 -11.23
C GLU A 60 -13.51 -5.78 -11.05
N LEU A 61 -13.06 -4.65 -11.59
CA LEU A 61 -13.77 -3.38 -11.60
C LEU A 61 -14.12 -3.02 -13.04
N ILE A 62 -15.35 -2.56 -13.27
CA ILE A 62 -15.81 -2.11 -14.57
C ILE A 62 -15.78 -0.58 -14.60
N ILE A 63 -14.84 0.00 -15.37
CA ILE A 63 -14.70 1.45 -15.51
C ILE A 63 -14.80 1.82 -16.97
N PHE A 64 -15.70 2.72 -17.30
CA PHE A 64 -16.00 3.14 -18.68
C PHE A 64 -16.29 1.96 -19.63
N GLY A 65 -16.96 0.91 -19.12
CA GLY A 65 -17.31 -0.27 -19.91
C GLY A 65 -16.17 -1.27 -20.13
N SER A 66 -14.99 -1.05 -19.57
CA SER A 66 -13.86 -1.97 -19.63
C SER A 66 -13.61 -2.61 -18.26
N ALA A 67 -13.29 -3.91 -18.24
CA ALA A 67 -13.00 -4.67 -17.03
C ALA A 67 -11.51 -4.58 -16.69
N TYR A 68 -11.21 -4.21 -15.46
CA TYR A 68 -9.86 -4.08 -14.93
C TYR A 68 -9.66 -4.98 -13.70
N LYS A 69 -8.56 -5.71 -13.67
CA LYS A 69 -8.18 -6.55 -12.52
C LYS A 69 -7.33 -5.74 -11.53
N VAL A 70 -7.87 -5.51 -10.33
CA VAL A 70 -7.24 -4.71 -9.29
C VAL A 70 -6.98 -5.55 -8.06
N SER A 71 -5.74 -5.53 -7.56
CA SER A 71 -5.38 -6.16 -6.29
C SER A 71 -5.89 -5.32 -5.11
N MET A 72 -6.52 -5.94 -4.14
CA MET A 72 -6.99 -5.25 -2.91
C MET A 72 -5.81 -4.68 -2.12
N GLY A 73 -4.66 -5.37 -2.11
CA GLY A 73 -3.45 -4.86 -1.50
C GLY A 73 -2.97 -3.54 -2.11
N ALA A 74 -3.16 -3.35 -3.43
CA ALA A 74 -2.75 -2.11 -4.10
C ALA A 74 -3.52 -0.87 -3.63
N ILE A 75 -4.74 -1.03 -3.13
CA ILE A 75 -5.55 0.06 -2.57
C ILE A 75 -4.90 0.62 -1.30
N LEU A 76 -4.45 -0.28 -0.41
CA LEU A 76 -3.86 0.07 0.88
C LEU A 76 -2.49 0.75 0.76
N TYR A 77 -1.88 0.70 -0.41
CA TYR A 77 -0.68 1.49 -0.69
C TYR A 77 -0.97 3.00 -0.78
N SER A 78 -2.23 3.41 -0.98
CA SER A 78 -2.59 4.83 -0.98
C SER A 78 -2.28 5.50 0.36
N GLY A 79 -2.65 4.88 1.46
CA GLY A 79 -2.34 5.38 2.80
C GLY A 79 -0.84 5.43 3.11
N ILE A 80 -0.02 4.54 2.52
CA ILE A 80 1.44 4.59 2.65
C ILE A 80 1.99 5.86 2.00
N TYR A 81 1.67 6.11 0.72
CA TYR A 81 2.13 7.29 0.00
C TYR A 81 1.65 8.59 0.66
N PHE A 82 0.37 8.68 0.96
CA PHE A 82 -0.20 9.79 1.71
C PHE A 82 0.55 10.07 3.03
N SER A 83 0.83 9.02 3.80
CA SER A 83 1.51 9.15 5.09
C SER A 83 2.97 9.58 4.94
N THR A 84 3.70 9.05 3.96
CA THR A 84 5.09 9.43 3.69
C THR A 84 5.19 10.84 3.13
N ASP A 85 4.27 11.26 2.28
CA ASP A 85 4.21 12.62 1.73
C ASP A 85 3.85 13.64 2.81
N LEU A 86 2.89 13.32 3.68
CA LEU A 86 2.54 14.17 4.81
C LEU A 86 3.67 14.27 5.83
N LEU A 87 4.41 13.18 6.09
CA LEU A 87 5.63 13.21 6.91
C LEU A 87 6.69 14.10 6.28
N ASN A 88 6.92 13.97 4.97
CA ASN A 88 7.90 14.76 4.24
C ASN A 88 7.53 16.26 4.23
N GLU A 89 6.24 16.55 4.10
CA GLU A 89 5.74 17.93 4.11
C GLU A 89 5.89 18.59 5.48
N LYS A 90 5.49 17.92 6.57
CA LYS A 90 5.40 18.50 7.91
C LYS A 90 6.63 18.29 8.77
N TYR A 91 7.30 17.15 8.63
CA TYR A 91 8.41 16.74 9.51
C TYR A 91 9.73 16.54 8.75
N GLY A 92 9.69 16.67 7.44
CA GLY A 92 10.87 16.63 6.58
C GLY A 92 11.29 15.21 6.13
N LYS A 93 12.21 15.19 5.18
CA LYS A 93 12.70 13.99 4.50
C LYS A 93 13.20 12.90 5.44
N THR A 94 13.82 13.27 6.56
CA THR A 94 14.39 12.31 7.50
C THR A 94 13.30 11.46 8.15
N GLU A 95 12.21 12.08 8.59
CA GLU A 95 11.10 11.39 9.24
C GLU A 95 10.33 10.51 8.23
N ALA A 96 10.11 11.00 7.01
CA ALA A 96 9.53 10.18 5.95
C ALA A 96 10.40 8.93 5.65
N ASN A 97 11.73 9.08 5.56
CA ASN A 97 12.63 7.94 5.37
C ASN A 97 12.64 6.96 6.55
N ARG A 98 12.45 7.44 7.79
CA ARG A 98 12.30 6.56 8.97
C ARG A 98 11.05 5.71 8.85
N ALA A 99 9.91 6.30 8.45
CA ALA A 99 8.66 5.57 8.22
C ALA A 99 8.83 4.48 7.16
N VAL A 100 9.47 4.80 6.03
CA VAL A 100 9.78 3.82 4.96
C VAL A 100 10.63 2.65 5.50
N ASN A 101 11.68 2.95 6.27
CA ASN A 101 12.50 1.90 6.87
C ASN A 101 11.71 1.05 7.87
N LEU A 102 10.88 1.67 8.73
CA LEU A 102 10.02 0.95 9.67
C LEU A 102 9.05 0.02 8.95
N GLY A 103 8.40 0.49 7.89
CA GLY A 103 7.52 -0.34 7.06
C GLY A 103 8.25 -1.52 6.44
N PHE A 104 9.47 -1.30 5.93
CA PHE A 104 10.31 -2.36 5.36
C PHE A 104 10.65 -3.45 6.40
N PHE A 105 11.16 -3.06 7.57
CA PHE A 105 11.50 -4.01 8.63
C PHE A 105 10.26 -4.70 9.20
N ALA A 106 9.14 -3.99 9.38
CA ALA A 106 7.89 -4.57 9.83
C ALA A 106 7.38 -5.65 8.88
N ASN A 107 7.47 -5.40 7.57
CA ASN A 107 7.06 -6.37 6.56
C ASN A 107 7.94 -7.63 6.59
N ILE A 108 9.25 -7.48 6.72
CA ILE A 108 10.18 -8.63 6.91
C ILE A 108 9.83 -9.40 8.19
N ALA A 109 9.59 -8.70 9.29
CA ALA A 109 9.25 -9.34 10.56
C ALA A 109 7.95 -10.16 10.47
N VAL A 110 6.91 -9.59 9.86
CA VAL A 110 5.63 -10.29 9.63
C VAL A 110 5.84 -11.52 8.77
N LEU A 111 6.59 -11.41 7.67
CA LEU A 111 6.89 -12.53 6.79
C LEU A 111 7.62 -13.65 7.52
N LEU A 112 8.69 -13.33 8.24
CA LEU A 112 9.44 -14.33 9.01
C LEU A 112 8.58 -14.99 10.07
N THR A 113 7.72 -14.21 10.75
CA THR A 113 6.78 -14.74 11.76
C THR A 113 5.78 -15.70 11.12
N LEU A 114 5.22 -15.36 9.95
CA LEU A 114 4.33 -16.26 9.20
C LEU A 114 5.05 -17.55 8.79
N LEU A 115 6.26 -17.46 8.25
CA LEU A 115 7.04 -18.64 7.86
C LEU A 115 7.37 -19.52 9.07
N LEU A 116 7.74 -18.93 10.20
CA LEU A 116 7.99 -19.66 11.44
C LEU A 116 6.72 -20.35 11.97
N SER A 117 5.58 -19.66 11.90
CA SER A 117 4.30 -20.25 12.35
C SER A 117 3.88 -21.47 11.54
N LEU A 118 4.24 -21.51 10.25
CA LEU A 118 3.96 -22.65 9.36
C LEU A 118 4.81 -23.88 9.66
N LEU A 119 5.91 -23.75 10.41
CA LEU A 119 6.71 -24.90 10.87
C LEU A 119 6.00 -25.68 11.99
N PHE A 120 5.06 -25.05 12.70
CA PHE A 120 4.25 -25.76 13.69
C PHE A 120 3.14 -26.54 13.00
N LYS A 121 3.00 -27.81 13.38
CA LYS A 121 1.92 -28.66 12.86
C LYS A 121 0.57 -28.21 13.45
N PRO A 122 -0.49 -28.13 12.63
CA PRO A 122 -1.82 -27.81 13.14
C PRO A 122 -2.29 -28.91 14.11
N SER A 123 -3.07 -28.50 15.11
CA SER A 123 -3.67 -29.44 16.08
C SER A 123 -4.83 -30.19 15.44
N ASP A 124 -4.94 -31.46 15.76
CA ASP A 124 -6.08 -32.32 15.34
C ASP A 124 -7.35 -32.08 16.20
N LEU A 125 -7.26 -31.27 17.26
CA LEU A 125 -8.36 -31.01 18.19
C LEU A 125 -9.55 -30.26 17.59
N THR A 126 -9.31 -29.44 16.55
CA THR A 126 -10.35 -28.67 15.86
C THR A 126 -10.11 -28.65 14.36
N GLY A 127 -11.14 -28.88 13.54
CA GLY A 127 -11.05 -28.78 12.08
C GLY A 127 -10.62 -27.39 11.61
N SER A 128 -10.93 -26.34 12.36
CA SER A 128 -10.54 -24.96 12.06
C SER A 128 -9.02 -24.72 12.15
N ALA A 129 -8.28 -25.50 12.94
CA ALA A 129 -6.82 -25.37 13.03
C ALA A 129 -6.14 -25.68 11.70
N LEU A 130 -6.58 -26.73 11.02
CA LEU A 130 -6.08 -27.09 9.68
C LEU A 130 -6.49 -26.05 8.61
N GLU A 131 -7.73 -25.55 8.67
CA GLU A 131 -8.20 -24.50 7.76
C GLU A 131 -7.38 -23.22 7.89
N VAL A 132 -7.10 -22.77 9.12
CA VAL A 132 -6.25 -21.59 9.38
C VAL A 132 -4.82 -21.84 8.89
N HIS A 133 -4.24 -23.02 9.17
CA HIS A 133 -2.90 -23.38 8.68
C HIS A 133 -2.83 -23.31 7.15
N ASN A 134 -3.82 -23.88 6.46
CA ASN A 134 -3.89 -23.87 4.99
C ASN A 134 -4.05 -22.42 4.45
N ALA A 135 -4.89 -21.60 5.07
CA ALA A 135 -5.07 -20.21 4.69
C ALA A 135 -3.76 -19.40 4.86
N LEU A 136 -3.06 -19.57 5.98
CA LEU A 136 -1.75 -18.94 6.19
C LEU A 136 -0.70 -19.46 5.20
N SER A 137 -0.72 -20.75 4.87
CA SER A 137 0.20 -21.32 3.89
C SER A 137 -0.02 -20.73 2.50
N VAL A 138 -1.27 -20.52 2.08
CA VAL A 138 -1.59 -19.83 0.81
C VAL A 138 -1.06 -18.40 0.80
N ILE A 139 -1.20 -17.65 1.90
CA ILE A 139 -0.69 -16.28 2.03
C ILE A 139 0.84 -16.25 1.99
N ALA A 140 1.49 -17.20 2.67
CA ALA A 140 2.95 -17.26 2.76
C ALA A 140 3.63 -17.98 1.60
N SER A 141 2.88 -18.76 0.80
CA SER A 141 3.41 -19.58 -0.32
C SER A 141 3.68 -18.80 -1.61
N TYR A 142 3.59 -17.48 -1.57
CA TYR A 142 4.12 -16.70 -2.68
C TYR A 142 5.60 -17.06 -2.90
N SER A 143 5.94 -17.36 -4.14
CA SER A 143 7.33 -17.65 -4.53
C SER A 143 8.31 -16.68 -3.85
N PRO A 144 9.45 -17.14 -3.33
CA PRO A 144 10.48 -16.25 -2.78
C PRO A 144 10.81 -15.07 -3.68
N ALA A 145 10.72 -15.25 -5.00
CA ALA A 145 10.91 -14.18 -5.98
C ALA A 145 9.85 -13.08 -5.84
N PHE A 146 8.58 -13.41 -5.57
CA PHE A 146 7.53 -12.42 -5.35
C PHE A 146 7.74 -11.62 -4.07
N ILE A 147 8.15 -12.28 -3.02
CA ILE A 147 8.42 -11.65 -1.72
C ILE A 147 9.57 -10.65 -1.85
N ILE A 148 10.69 -11.10 -2.41
CA ILE A 148 11.86 -10.26 -2.66
C ILE A 148 11.50 -9.10 -3.61
N GLY A 149 10.76 -9.39 -4.66
CA GLY A 149 10.31 -8.38 -5.61
C GLY A 149 9.41 -7.32 -5.00
N SER A 150 8.43 -7.73 -4.18
CA SER A 150 7.53 -6.79 -3.48
C SER A 150 8.31 -5.92 -2.48
N LEU A 151 9.21 -6.51 -1.69
CA LEU A 151 10.05 -5.76 -0.75
C LEU A 151 10.98 -4.79 -1.47
N THR A 152 11.59 -5.23 -2.57
CA THR A 152 12.49 -4.41 -3.39
C THR A 152 11.72 -3.26 -4.06
N ALA A 153 10.57 -3.56 -4.66
CA ALA A 153 9.69 -2.57 -5.27
C ALA A 153 9.28 -1.50 -4.26
N TYR A 154 8.76 -1.91 -3.10
CA TYR A 154 8.40 -1.00 -2.01
C TYR A 154 9.58 -0.12 -1.60
N PHE A 155 10.72 -0.73 -1.28
CA PHE A 155 11.86 0.01 -0.72
C PHE A 155 12.42 1.03 -1.72
N ILE A 156 12.62 0.64 -2.97
CA ILE A 156 13.17 1.52 -4.00
C ILE A 156 12.17 2.62 -4.35
N SER A 157 10.91 2.27 -4.60
CA SER A 157 9.89 3.25 -5.00
C SER A 157 9.62 4.28 -3.92
N GLN A 158 9.48 3.85 -2.67
CA GLN A 158 9.24 4.75 -1.54
C GLN A 158 10.44 5.66 -1.23
N LYS A 159 11.68 5.12 -1.32
CA LYS A 159 12.87 5.95 -1.17
C LYS A 159 13.00 7.00 -2.28
N PHE A 160 12.68 6.60 -3.50
CA PHE A 160 12.64 7.52 -4.62
C PHE A 160 11.56 8.58 -4.41
N ASP A 161 10.37 8.19 -4.00
CA ASP A 161 9.24 9.10 -3.75
C ASP A 161 9.61 10.19 -2.73
N VAL A 162 10.09 9.79 -1.56
CA VAL A 162 10.53 10.71 -0.50
C VAL A 162 11.66 11.64 -0.98
N TRP A 163 12.60 11.11 -1.76
CA TRP A 163 13.67 11.93 -2.32
C TRP A 163 13.15 12.93 -3.34
N PHE A 164 12.30 12.49 -4.27
CA PHE A 164 11.83 13.31 -5.38
C PHE A 164 10.80 14.35 -4.90
N PHE A 165 9.93 13.99 -3.96
CA PHE A 165 9.04 14.95 -3.28
C PHE A 165 9.85 16.09 -2.66
N ASN A 166 10.89 15.76 -1.89
CA ASN A 166 11.73 16.77 -1.25
C ASN A 166 12.53 17.60 -2.27
N TYR A 167 13.01 16.99 -3.35
CA TYR A 167 13.66 17.69 -4.46
C TYR A 167 12.72 18.72 -5.09
N LEU A 168 11.48 18.32 -5.41
CA LEU A 168 10.47 19.22 -5.95
C LEU A 168 10.08 20.32 -4.94
N LYS A 169 9.99 19.98 -3.64
CA LYS A 169 9.74 20.97 -2.58
C LYS A 169 10.81 22.05 -2.54
N THR A 170 12.07 21.69 -2.69
CA THR A 170 13.19 22.63 -2.74
C THR A 170 13.16 23.44 -4.03
N LEU A 171 12.97 22.80 -5.18
CA LEU A 171 12.92 23.45 -6.48
C LEU A 171 11.78 24.48 -6.58
N THR A 172 10.62 24.17 -6.00
CA THR A 172 9.45 25.05 -5.98
C THR A 172 9.42 26.02 -4.81
N GLN A 173 10.45 26.07 -3.98
CA GLN A 173 10.52 26.89 -2.75
C GLN A 173 9.30 26.68 -1.84
N GLY A 174 8.82 25.44 -1.72
CA GLY A 174 7.66 25.07 -0.93
C GLY A 174 6.30 25.41 -1.55
N LYS A 175 6.27 26.00 -2.75
CA LYS A 175 5.03 26.26 -3.50
C LYS A 175 4.56 24.99 -4.22
N TYR A 176 3.32 25.00 -4.72
CA TYR A 176 2.73 23.93 -5.55
C TYR A 176 2.77 22.53 -4.90
N LEU A 177 2.16 22.38 -3.71
CA LEU A 177 2.07 21.09 -3.01
C LEU A 177 1.50 19.98 -3.91
N TRP A 178 0.46 20.28 -4.70
CA TRP A 178 -0.16 19.34 -5.62
C TRP A 178 0.86 18.75 -6.63
N LEU A 179 1.78 19.58 -7.11
CA LEU A 179 2.77 19.15 -8.11
C LEU A 179 3.73 18.12 -7.50
N ARG A 180 4.29 18.42 -6.32
CA ARG A 180 5.24 17.50 -5.69
C ARG A 180 4.58 16.21 -5.22
N ASN A 181 3.36 16.29 -4.65
CA ASN A 181 2.59 15.14 -4.22
C ASN A 181 2.27 14.21 -5.41
N ASN A 182 1.67 14.74 -6.46
CA ASN A 182 1.29 13.91 -7.60
C ASN A 182 2.50 13.42 -8.41
N LEU A 183 3.45 14.30 -8.71
CA LEU A 183 4.55 13.94 -9.61
C LEU A 183 5.50 12.94 -8.95
N SER A 184 5.79 13.08 -7.65
CA SER A 184 6.62 12.10 -6.93
C SER A 184 5.92 10.75 -6.88
N THR A 185 4.65 10.72 -6.48
CA THR A 185 3.86 9.50 -6.38
C THR A 185 3.66 8.83 -7.75
N ILE A 186 3.32 9.56 -8.80
CA ILE A 186 3.14 8.99 -10.14
C ILE A 186 4.42 8.31 -10.64
N ILE A 187 5.58 8.96 -10.50
CA ILE A 187 6.84 8.37 -10.96
C ILE A 187 7.30 7.22 -10.06
N SER A 188 7.17 7.34 -8.75
CA SER A 188 7.54 6.28 -7.82
C SER A 188 6.65 5.04 -7.98
N GLN A 189 5.35 5.23 -8.24
CA GLN A 189 4.41 4.16 -8.54
C GLN A 189 4.72 3.47 -9.89
N LEU A 190 5.25 4.20 -10.86
CA LEU A 190 5.75 3.62 -12.10
C LEU A 190 6.93 2.69 -11.81
N ILE A 191 7.91 3.15 -11.02
CA ILE A 191 9.07 2.35 -10.60
C ILE A 191 8.61 1.10 -9.85
N ASP A 192 7.73 1.23 -8.88
CA ASP A 192 7.13 0.11 -8.13
C ASP A 192 6.50 -0.92 -9.06
N THR A 193 5.68 -0.45 -9.98
CA THR A 193 4.96 -1.31 -10.91
C THR A 193 5.92 -2.06 -11.85
N PHE A 194 6.96 -1.40 -12.35
CA PHE A 194 7.96 -2.05 -13.19
C PHE A 194 8.76 -3.10 -12.44
N ILE A 195 9.28 -2.80 -11.25
CA ILE A 195 10.07 -3.74 -10.44
C ILE A 195 9.21 -4.96 -10.11
N TYR A 196 7.99 -4.76 -9.62
CA TYR A 196 7.09 -5.83 -9.24
C TYR A 196 6.69 -6.69 -10.44
N THR A 197 6.38 -6.08 -11.59
CA THR A 197 5.99 -6.81 -12.80
C THR A 197 7.17 -7.61 -13.37
N PHE A 198 8.37 -7.04 -13.34
CA PHE A 198 9.58 -7.76 -13.79
C PHE A 198 9.83 -9.01 -12.94
N THR A 199 9.52 -8.95 -11.64
CA THR A 199 9.60 -10.12 -10.75
C THR A 199 8.60 -11.22 -11.17
N TRP A 200 7.42 -10.82 -11.67
CA TRP A 200 6.44 -11.77 -12.21
C TRP A 200 6.96 -12.49 -13.45
N VAL A 201 7.59 -11.78 -14.37
CA VAL A 201 8.20 -12.38 -15.57
C VAL A 201 9.27 -13.40 -15.18
N ILE A 202 10.08 -13.10 -14.15
CA ILE A 202 11.13 -14.03 -13.67
C ILE A 202 10.53 -15.24 -12.95
N ALA A 203 9.46 -15.06 -12.19
CA ALA A 203 8.88 -16.08 -11.32
C ALA A 203 7.84 -16.97 -11.99
N THR A 204 7.35 -16.60 -13.18
CA THR A 204 6.31 -17.32 -13.91
C THR A 204 6.65 -17.34 -15.41
N ASP A 205 5.99 -18.22 -16.16
CA ASP A 205 6.12 -18.28 -17.63
C ASP A 205 5.31 -17.19 -18.36
N LEU A 206 5.03 -16.07 -17.67
CA LEU A 206 4.28 -14.96 -18.24
C LEU A 206 5.09 -14.28 -19.35
N SER A 207 4.46 -14.05 -20.51
CA SER A 207 5.12 -13.33 -21.58
C SER A 207 5.41 -11.87 -21.18
N ILE A 208 6.48 -11.29 -21.70
CA ILE A 208 6.83 -9.89 -21.44
C ILE A 208 5.70 -8.95 -21.89
N TYR A 209 5.00 -9.28 -22.97
CA TYR A 209 3.88 -8.50 -23.49
C TYR A 209 2.69 -8.49 -22.51
N ASP A 210 2.28 -9.67 -22.00
CA ASP A 210 1.19 -9.78 -21.03
C ASP A 210 1.54 -9.10 -19.72
N ALA A 211 2.79 -9.26 -19.27
CA ALA A 211 3.31 -8.59 -18.08
C ALA A 211 3.23 -7.06 -18.22
N PHE A 212 3.63 -6.52 -19.35
CA PHE A 212 3.55 -5.08 -19.63
C PHE A 212 2.11 -4.59 -19.66
N TYR A 213 1.19 -5.33 -20.28
CA TYR A 213 -0.23 -4.97 -20.31
C TYR A 213 -0.85 -4.96 -18.90
N ILE A 214 -0.54 -5.97 -18.08
CA ILE A 214 -0.98 -6.03 -16.67
C ILE A 214 -0.41 -4.87 -15.86
N ALA A 215 0.88 -4.57 -16.06
CA ALA A 215 1.55 -3.45 -15.40
C ALA A 215 0.88 -2.11 -15.72
N LEU A 216 0.62 -1.86 -17.00
CA LEU A 216 -0.02 -0.63 -17.45
C LEU A 216 -1.42 -0.47 -16.87
N SER A 217 -2.20 -1.55 -16.87
CA SER A 217 -3.55 -1.56 -16.28
C SER A 217 -3.52 -1.21 -14.79
N LYS A 218 -2.62 -1.83 -14.02
CA LYS A 218 -2.45 -1.53 -12.58
C LYS A 218 -1.98 -0.09 -12.35
N TYR A 219 -1.07 0.41 -13.19
CA TYR A 219 -0.51 1.74 -13.05
C TYR A 219 -1.56 2.85 -13.26
N ILE A 220 -2.48 2.68 -14.22
CA ILE A 220 -3.58 3.63 -14.43
C ILE A 220 -4.41 3.81 -13.15
N PHE A 221 -4.77 2.72 -12.46
CA PHE A 221 -5.48 2.80 -11.19
C PHE A 221 -4.72 3.53 -10.10
N LYS A 222 -3.41 3.30 -10.02
CA LYS A 222 -2.54 3.98 -9.05
C LYS A 222 -2.50 5.50 -9.28
N ILE A 223 -2.56 5.95 -10.55
CA ILE A 223 -2.67 7.38 -10.89
C ILE A 223 -3.98 7.96 -10.34
N PHE A 224 -5.12 7.29 -10.53
CA PHE A 224 -6.40 7.75 -9.98
C PHE A 224 -6.36 7.88 -8.45
N ILE A 225 -5.74 6.93 -7.76
CA ILE A 225 -5.56 7.00 -6.31
C ILE A 225 -4.72 8.22 -5.91
N ALA A 226 -3.60 8.50 -6.60
CA ALA A 226 -2.73 9.64 -6.34
C ALA A 226 -3.46 10.99 -6.53
N LEU A 227 -4.39 11.07 -7.48
CA LEU A 227 -5.21 12.26 -7.68
C LEU A 227 -6.21 12.46 -6.52
N ILE A 228 -6.82 11.37 -6.02
CA ILE A 228 -7.72 11.42 -4.85
C ILE A 228 -6.94 11.85 -3.60
N ASP A 229 -5.75 11.30 -3.39
CA ASP A 229 -4.85 11.63 -2.28
C ASP A 229 -4.56 13.13 -2.19
N THR A 230 -4.44 13.81 -3.33
CA THR A 230 -4.22 15.26 -3.37
C THR A 230 -5.31 16.05 -2.63
N VAL A 231 -6.55 15.62 -2.69
CA VAL A 231 -7.65 16.28 -1.96
C VAL A 231 -7.43 16.15 -0.45
N PHE A 232 -7.02 14.96 0.00
CA PHE A 232 -6.76 14.68 1.42
C PHE A 232 -5.56 15.46 1.94
N ILE A 233 -4.44 15.52 1.20
CA ILE A 233 -3.23 16.22 1.68
C ILE A 233 -3.46 17.74 1.81
N TYR A 234 -4.26 18.33 0.93
CA TYR A 234 -4.66 19.73 1.07
C TYR A 234 -5.59 19.95 2.27
N GLY A 235 -6.53 19.04 2.51
CA GLY A 235 -7.39 19.07 3.69
C GLY A 235 -6.62 19.01 5.01
N VAL A 236 -5.50 18.28 5.03
CA VAL A 236 -4.68 18.07 6.24
C VAL A 236 -3.54 19.07 6.38
N ARG A 237 -3.21 19.81 5.34
CA ARG A 237 -2.07 20.75 5.35
C ARG A 237 -2.06 21.68 6.56
N ASN A 238 -3.23 22.20 6.94
CA ASN A 238 -3.40 23.13 8.04
C ASN A 238 -3.85 22.43 9.35
N LEU A 239 -4.04 21.12 9.31
CA LEU A 239 -4.46 20.34 10.48
C LEU A 239 -3.24 20.07 11.37
N ASN A 240 -3.35 20.43 12.66
CA ASN A 240 -2.35 20.08 13.65
C ASN A 240 -2.79 18.84 14.44
N PRO A 241 -1.87 17.98 14.87
CA PRO A 241 -2.21 16.86 15.74
C PRO A 241 -2.72 17.35 17.09
N LEU A 242 -3.54 16.52 17.75
CA LEU A 242 -4.03 16.84 19.11
C LEU A 242 -2.93 16.68 20.15
N VAL A 243 -2.01 15.75 19.93
CA VAL A 243 -0.84 15.56 20.79
C VAL A 243 0.27 16.49 20.29
N LYS A 244 0.78 17.36 21.13
CA LYS A 244 2.03 18.05 20.86
C LYS A 244 3.12 16.99 20.89
N ASN A 245 3.74 16.73 19.72
CA ASN A 245 4.95 15.94 19.71
C ASN A 245 6.01 16.79 20.42
N ASP A 246 6.42 16.37 21.62
CA ASP A 246 7.60 16.90 22.23
C ASP A 246 8.76 16.66 21.26
N GLU A 247 9.48 17.73 20.94
CA GLU A 247 10.58 17.79 19.99
C GLU A 247 11.75 16.88 20.40
#